data_82e0ba55d9dc6800c1e9ec54686ce591
#
_entry.id   82e0ba55d9dc6800c1e9ec54686ce591
#
_cell.length_a   1.000
_cell.length_b   1.000
_cell.length_c   1.000
_cell.angle_alpha   90.00
_cell.angle_beta   90.00
_cell.angle_gamma   90.00
#
_symmetry.space_group_name_H-M   'P 1'
#
loop_
_entity.id
_entity.type
_entity.pdbx_description
1 polymer ?
#
loop_
_entity_poly.entity_id
_entity_poly.type
_entity_poly.pdbx_seq_one_letter_code
_entity_poly.pdbx_strand_id
1 'polypeptide(L)'
;YIGGTWYLNYLMTDYRAGRFDFRWGVTEAPVWAEDQKSSETVIQTGMGICRSSQQQELAWEFIRFAAGAEGAKIMAAEPMMPAYLDSEVEEIYRNSFYGAYLDPMVYLDRETAVGAYQDTSREQEILCDAFRQSVTGQKDIDTALRNAQREIEALSS
;
A
#
# COMPACT_ATOMS: atom_id res chain seq x y z
N TYR A 1 -2.04 1.69 -14.61
CA TYR A 1 -1.72 0.74 -13.54
C TYR A 1 -2.42 1.15 -12.25
N ILE A 2 -3.07 0.22 -11.61
CA ILE A 2 -3.66 0.41 -10.28
C ILE A 2 -2.75 -0.31 -9.29
N GLY A 3 -2.25 0.41 -8.30
CA GLY A 3 -1.32 -0.13 -7.31
C GLY A 3 -1.13 0.81 -6.13
N GLY A 4 -0.42 0.35 -5.11
CA GLY A 4 -0.15 1.15 -3.94
C GLY A 4 1.01 2.14 -4.13
N THR A 5 1.13 3.06 -3.20
CA THR A 5 2.14 4.12 -3.21
C THR A 5 3.58 3.61 -3.23
N TRP A 6 3.82 2.39 -2.71
CA TRP A 6 5.15 1.74 -2.77
C TRP A 6 5.69 1.57 -4.19
N TYR A 7 4.80 1.51 -5.20
CA TYR A 7 5.21 1.34 -6.59
C TYR A 7 5.97 2.56 -7.13
N LEU A 8 5.75 3.73 -6.53
CA LEU A 8 6.50 4.95 -6.87
C LEU A 8 8.01 4.76 -6.71
N ASN A 9 8.43 3.98 -5.70
CA ASN A 9 9.85 3.70 -5.49
C ASN A 9 10.47 2.95 -6.69
N TYR A 10 9.75 1.97 -7.23
CA TYR A 10 10.20 1.24 -8.42
C TYR A 10 10.22 2.16 -9.64
N LEU A 11 9.16 2.94 -9.87
CA LEU A 11 9.10 3.88 -10.98
C LEU A 11 10.25 4.89 -10.92
N MET A 12 10.53 5.42 -9.75
CA MET A 12 11.62 6.41 -9.61
C MET A 12 13.00 5.79 -9.79
N THR A 13 13.21 4.60 -9.30
CA THR A 13 14.46 3.87 -9.50
C THR A 13 14.71 3.65 -11.00
N ASP A 14 13.69 3.23 -11.72
CA ASP A 14 13.75 2.98 -13.14
C ASP A 14 13.91 4.27 -13.96
N TYR A 15 13.21 5.33 -13.58
CA TYR A 15 13.34 6.66 -14.20
C TYR A 15 14.74 7.24 -14.01
N ARG A 16 15.26 7.21 -12.78
CA ARG A 16 16.64 7.66 -12.47
C ARG A 16 17.70 6.83 -13.21
N ALA A 17 17.42 5.57 -13.44
CA ALA A 17 18.29 4.68 -14.22
C ALA A 17 18.15 4.84 -15.75
N GLY A 18 17.27 5.75 -16.22
CA GLY A 18 17.02 5.97 -17.64
C GLY A 18 16.37 4.78 -18.36
N ARG A 19 15.65 3.92 -17.64
CA ARG A 19 15.01 2.74 -18.23
C ARG A 19 13.76 3.07 -19.03
N PHE A 20 13.16 4.24 -18.77
CA PHE A 20 12.08 4.80 -19.58
C PHE A 20 12.12 6.32 -19.57
N ASP A 21 11.51 6.93 -20.59
CA ASP A 21 11.49 8.37 -20.84
C ASP A 21 10.07 8.97 -20.93
N PHE A 22 9.04 8.13 -20.73
CA PHE A 22 7.66 8.60 -20.77
C PHE A 22 7.31 9.42 -19.50
N ARG A 23 6.39 10.37 -19.69
CA ARG A 23 5.85 11.17 -18.57
C ARG A 23 4.79 10.35 -17.85
N TRP A 24 4.80 10.42 -16.53
CA TRP A 24 3.84 9.73 -15.67
C TRP A 24 3.36 10.66 -14.55
N GLY A 25 2.26 10.30 -13.93
CA GLY A 25 1.68 10.97 -12.78
C GLY A 25 0.89 9.99 -11.94
N VAL A 26 0.39 10.46 -10.82
CA VAL A 26 -0.40 9.69 -9.86
C VAL A 26 -1.72 10.39 -9.64
N THR A 27 -2.78 9.62 -9.53
CA THR A 27 -4.12 10.10 -9.17
C THR A 27 -4.80 9.09 -8.26
N GLU A 28 -5.85 9.50 -7.59
CA GLU A 28 -6.70 8.61 -6.81
C GLU A 28 -7.33 7.54 -7.70
N ALA A 29 -7.73 6.42 -7.08
CA ALA A 29 -8.46 5.38 -7.78
C ALA A 29 -9.79 5.92 -8.31
N PRO A 30 -10.23 5.48 -9.50
CA PRO A 30 -11.47 5.95 -10.09
C PRO A 30 -12.67 5.52 -9.24
N VAL A 31 -13.70 6.35 -9.24
CA VAL A 31 -14.99 6.10 -8.61
C VAL A 31 -16.08 5.92 -9.67
N TRP A 32 -17.17 5.23 -9.32
CA TRP A 32 -18.27 4.97 -10.24
C TRP A 32 -19.21 6.17 -10.40
N ALA A 33 -19.25 7.06 -9.41
CA ALA A 33 -20.08 8.25 -9.41
C ALA A 33 -19.36 9.42 -8.75
N GLU A 34 -19.66 10.66 -9.14
CA GLU A 34 -19.00 11.87 -8.66
C GLU A 34 -19.15 12.10 -7.14
N ASP A 35 -20.23 11.59 -6.55
CA ASP A 35 -20.51 11.70 -5.11
C ASP A 35 -19.86 10.59 -4.27
N GLN A 36 -19.17 9.63 -4.90
CA GLN A 36 -18.46 8.57 -4.22
C GLN A 36 -17.03 9.00 -3.88
N LYS A 37 -16.60 8.60 -2.69
CA LYS A 37 -15.18 8.69 -2.31
C LYS A 37 -14.45 7.44 -2.76
N SER A 38 -13.22 7.60 -3.22
CA SER A 38 -12.35 6.47 -3.50
C SER A 38 -12.19 5.59 -2.25
N SER A 39 -12.38 4.29 -2.40
CA SER A 39 -12.24 3.30 -1.32
C SER A 39 -10.81 2.78 -1.22
N GLU A 40 -9.85 3.68 -1.12
CA GLU A 40 -8.46 3.29 -1.00
C GLU A 40 -8.19 2.67 0.37
N THR A 41 -7.40 1.62 0.37
CA THR A 41 -6.95 0.97 1.60
C THR A 41 -5.57 1.47 1.97
N VAL A 42 -5.43 2.01 3.18
CA VAL A 42 -4.12 2.35 3.74
C VAL A 42 -3.53 1.09 4.38
N ILE A 43 -2.45 0.58 3.77
CA ILE A 43 -1.70 -0.54 4.30
C ILE A 43 -0.51 0.02 5.07
N GLN A 44 -0.45 -0.29 6.36
CA GLN A 44 0.66 0.09 7.21
C GLN A 44 1.60 -1.10 7.40
N THR A 45 2.89 -0.85 7.23
CA THR A 45 3.93 -1.83 7.55
C THR A 45 4.47 -1.52 8.94
N GLY A 46 4.42 -2.50 9.82
CA GLY A 46 4.91 -2.39 11.19
C GLY A 46 6.22 -3.15 11.42
N MET A 47 6.96 -2.74 12.42
CA MET A 47 8.12 -3.45 12.94
C MET A 47 7.78 -4.06 14.28
N GLY A 48 8.28 -5.27 14.54
CA GLY A 48 8.09 -5.98 15.80
C GLY A 48 9.39 -6.57 16.31
N ILE A 49 9.45 -6.78 17.63
CA ILE A 49 10.59 -7.42 18.27
C ILE A 49 10.29 -8.92 18.45
N CYS A 50 11.15 -9.78 17.95
CA CYS A 50 11.03 -11.21 18.17
C CYS A 50 11.12 -11.53 19.67
N ARG A 51 10.18 -12.30 20.20
CA ARG A 51 10.15 -12.69 21.62
C ARG A 51 11.42 -13.43 22.05
N SER A 52 12.03 -14.19 21.15
CA SER A 52 13.27 -14.94 21.40
C SER A 52 14.55 -14.10 21.27
N SER A 53 14.46 -12.83 20.90
CA SER A 53 15.63 -11.97 20.78
C SER A 53 16.31 -11.77 22.14
N GLN A 54 17.63 -11.91 22.15
CA GLN A 54 18.46 -11.58 23.31
C GLN A 54 18.85 -10.10 23.36
N GLN A 55 18.45 -9.31 22.36
CA GLN A 55 18.79 -7.90 22.20
C GLN A 55 17.50 -7.05 22.06
N GLN A 56 16.52 -7.30 22.92
CA GLN A 56 15.20 -6.64 22.80
C GLN A 56 15.29 -5.12 23.01
N GLU A 57 16.13 -4.67 23.94
CA GLU A 57 16.32 -3.23 24.19
C GLU A 57 16.97 -2.54 22.98
N LEU A 58 17.99 -3.12 22.40
CA LEU A 58 18.63 -2.58 21.19
C LEU A 58 17.66 -2.59 20.01
N ALA A 59 16.86 -3.64 19.86
CA ALA A 59 15.82 -3.69 18.84
C ALA A 59 14.76 -2.60 19.04
N TRP A 60 14.40 -2.30 20.29
CA TRP A 60 13.49 -1.23 20.62
C TRP A 60 14.07 0.16 20.29
N GLU A 61 15.34 0.41 20.60
CA GLU A 61 16.01 1.64 20.24
C GLU A 61 16.05 1.84 18.71
N PHE A 62 16.29 0.76 17.96
CA PHE A 62 16.22 0.81 16.50
C PHE A 62 14.80 1.15 16.01
N ILE A 63 13.76 0.53 16.57
CA ILE A 63 12.36 0.83 16.20
C ILE A 63 12.03 2.29 16.52
N ARG A 64 12.41 2.79 17.68
CA ARG A 64 12.20 4.19 18.07
C ARG A 64 12.86 5.16 17.10
N PHE A 65 14.06 4.86 16.65
CA PHE A 65 14.74 5.65 15.63
C PHE A 65 14.03 5.55 14.28
N ALA A 66 13.79 4.35 13.79
CA ALA A 66 13.28 4.11 12.44
C ALA A 66 11.82 4.56 12.27
N ALA A 67 10.98 4.40 13.30
CA ALA A 67 9.58 4.82 13.28
C ALA A 67 9.33 6.20 13.90
N GLY A 68 10.36 6.84 14.45
CA GLY A 68 10.29 8.18 15.03
C GLY A 68 10.65 9.29 14.03
N ALA A 69 10.81 10.51 14.53
CA ALA A 69 11.05 11.70 13.73
C ALA A 69 12.26 11.57 12.78
N GLU A 70 13.39 11.06 13.27
CA GLU A 70 14.60 10.96 12.46
C GLU A 70 14.46 9.98 11.30
N GLY A 71 13.88 8.80 11.55
CA GLY A 71 13.58 7.84 10.49
C GLY A 71 12.54 8.37 9.50
N ALA A 72 11.54 9.07 10.00
CA ALA A 72 10.51 9.68 9.16
C ALA A 72 11.07 10.74 8.22
N LYS A 73 12.03 11.57 8.65
CA LYS A 73 12.73 12.54 7.78
C LYS A 73 13.46 11.85 6.62
N ILE A 74 14.14 10.74 6.93
CA ILE A 74 14.82 9.94 5.90
C ILE A 74 13.81 9.36 4.92
N MET A 75 12.71 8.78 5.43
CA MET A 75 11.66 8.23 4.59
C MET A 75 10.97 9.29 3.73
N ALA A 76 10.70 10.47 4.30
CA ALA A 76 10.07 11.57 3.59
C ALA A 76 10.90 12.12 2.43
N ALA A 77 12.23 12.06 2.52
CA ALA A 77 13.14 12.46 1.45
C ALA A 77 13.22 11.42 0.31
N GLU A 78 12.84 10.18 0.60
CA GLU A 78 12.80 9.07 -0.36
C GLU A 78 11.34 8.76 -0.76
N PRO A 79 11.07 7.91 -1.79
CA PRO A 79 9.71 7.62 -2.24
C PRO A 79 8.90 6.74 -1.26
N MET A 80 8.88 7.15 -0.01
CA MET A 80 8.17 6.42 1.05
C MET A 80 7.36 7.40 1.89
N MET A 81 6.10 7.07 2.09
CA MET A 81 5.25 7.87 2.98
C MET A 81 5.52 7.47 4.43
N PRO A 82 6.02 8.38 5.27
CA PRO A 82 6.27 8.09 6.68
C PRO A 82 4.94 7.98 7.45
N ALA A 83 4.91 7.10 8.44
CA ALA A 83 3.77 7.00 9.36
C ALA A 83 3.82 8.04 10.48
N TYR A 84 5.02 8.52 10.84
CA TYR A 84 5.21 9.64 11.77
C TYR A 84 5.21 10.94 10.98
N LEU A 85 4.42 11.90 11.41
CA LEU A 85 4.32 13.21 10.77
C LEU A 85 4.41 14.32 11.81
N ASP A 86 5.31 15.26 11.58
CA ASP A 86 5.33 16.56 12.19
C ASP A 86 5.57 17.63 11.10
N SER A 87 5.62 18.90 11.47
CA SER A 87 5.78 20.00 10.50
C SER A 87 7.07 19.91 9.69
N GLU A 88 8.15 19.39 10.26
CA GLU A 88 9.44 19.25 9.58
C GLU A 88 9.41 18.09 8.58
N VAL A 89 8.87 16.93 9.00
CA VAL A 89 8.67 15.77 8.12
C VAL A 89 7.73 16.11 6.98
N GLU A 90 6.64 16.83 7.25
CA GLU A 90 5.70 17.28 6.23
C GLU A 90 6.38 18.22 5.21
N GLU A 91 7.19 19.17 5.68
CA GLU A 91 7.92 20.08 4.80
C GLU A 91 8.91 19.31 3.89
N ILE A 92 9.68 18.38 4.46
CA ILE A 92 10.61 17.55 3.69
C ILE A 92 9.83 16.75 2.62
N TYR A 93 8.72 16.12 2.99
CA TYR A 93 7.92 15.33 2.07
C TYR A 93 7.33 16.19 0.95
N ARG A 94 6.73 17.34 1.27
CA ARG A 94 6.14 18.27 0.27
C ARG A 94 7.17 18.81 -0.71
N ASN A 95 8.40 19.04 -0.24
CA ASN A 95 9.51 19.48 -1.08
C ASN A 95 10.19 18.34 -1.84
N SER A 96 9.87 17.09 -1.51
CA SER A 96 10.35 15.95 -2.27
C SER A 96 9.65 15.84 -3.64
N PHE A 97 10.25 15.10 -4.55
CA PHE A 97 9.64 14.85 -5.85
C PHE A 97 8.23 14.22 -5.74
N TYR A 98 7.98 13.47 -4.69
CA TYR A 98 6.72 12.76 -4.45
C TYR A 98 5.62 13.65 -3.91
N GLY A 99 5.95 14.63 -3.11
CA GLY A 99 5.01 15.63 -2.61
C GLY A 99 4.31 16.41 -3.71
N ALA A 100 4.94 16.47 -4.90
CA ALA A 100 4.33 17.04 -6.09
C ALA A 100 3.19 16.18 -6.69
N TYR A 101 3.13 14.89 -6.36
CA TYR A 101 2.16 13.94 -6.93
C TYR A 101 1.19 13.38 -5.90
N LEU A 102 1.58 13.32 -4.64
CA LEU A 102 0.80 12.75 -3.56
C LEU A 102 0.75 13.73 -2.38
N ASP A 103 -0.43 14.24 -2.08
CA ASP A 103 -0.62 14.98 -0.83
C ASP A 103 -0.74 13.95 0.33
N PRO A 104 0.22 13.92 1.27
CA PRO A 104 0.17 12.98 2.38
C PRO A 104 -1.05 13.20 3.27
N MET A 105 -1.58 14.42 3.34
CA MET A 105 -2.74 14.75 4.18
C MET A 105 -4.02 14.06 3.69
N VAL A 106 -4.13 13.78 2.39
CA VAL A 106 -5.26 13.02 1.83
C VAL A 106 -5.36 11.62 2.42
N TYR A 107 -4.23 11.04 2.83
CA TYR A 107 -4.18 9.68 3.37
C TYR A 107 -4.17 9.64 4.90
N LEU A 108 -3.70 10.70 5.55
CA LEU A 108 -3.60 10.77 7.01
C LEU A 108 -4.92 11.18 7.69
N ASP A 109 -5.75 11.97 7.00
CA ASP A 109 -7.10 12.34 7.45
C ASP A 109 -8.13 11.22 7.29
N ARG A 110 -7.77 10.10 6.67
CA ARG A 110 -8.66 8.96 6.54
C ARG A 110 -8.58 8.14 7.81
N GLU A 111 -9.72 7.99 8.50
CA GLU A 111 -9.86 7.01 9.56
C GLU A 111 -9.43 5.64 9.01
N THR A 112 -8.26 5.22 9.39
CA THR A 112 -7.83 3.84 9.15
C THR A 112 -8.74 2.97 10.01
N ALA A 113 -9.67 2.28 9.36
CA ALA A 113 -10.37 1.20 10.03
C ALA A 113 -9.31 0.18 10.49
N VAL A 114 -8.94 0.24 11.75
CA VAL A 114 -8.17 -0.82 12.39
C VAL A 114 -9.11 -2.01 12.52
N GLY A 115 -9.34 -2.69 11.41
CA GLY A 115 -10.03 -3.97 11.40
C GLY A 115 -9.16 -5.02 12.07
N ALA A 116 -9.76 -5.98 12.74
CA ALA A 116 -9.05 -7.18 13.13
C ALA A 116 -8.41 -7.78 11.87
N TYR A 117 -7.13 -8.17 11.98
CA TYR A 117 -6.45 -8.88 10.89
C TYR A 117 -7.26 -10.13 10.56
N GLN A 118 -7.77 -10.17 9.34
CA GLN A 118 -8.36 -11.38 8.76
C GLN A 118 -7.35 -11.96 7.79
N ASP A 119 -7.07 -13.24 7.92
CA ASP A 119 -6.28 -13.94 6.93
C ASP A 119 -7.12 -14.16 5.67
N THR A 120 -6.94 -13.30 4.70
CA THR A 120 -7.62 -13.35 3.40
C THR A 120 -6.81 -14.10 2.34
N SER A 121 -5.75 -14.80 2.73
CA SER A 121 -4.85 -15.50 1.78
C SER A 121 -5.61 -16.47 0.90
N ARG A 122 -6.55 -17.24 1.48
CA ARG A 122 -7.35 -18.21 0.74
C ARG A 122 -8.32 -17.56 -0.24
N GLU A 123 -8.94 -16.46 0.16
CA GLU A 123 -9.83 -15.67 -0.70
C GLU A 123 -9.06 -15.10 -1.89
N GLN A 124 -7.86 -14.59 -1.66
CA GLN A 124 -6.99 -14.07 -2.71
C GLN A 124 -6.58 -15.19 -3.69
N GLU A 125 -6.25 -16.38 -3.22
CA GLU A 125 -5.97 -17.54 -4.08
C GLU A 125 -7.15 -17.86 -4.99
N ILE A 126 -8.36 -17.92 -4.42
CA ILE A 126 -9.59 -18.21 -5.17
C ILE A 126 -9.82 -17.15 -6.26
N LEU A 127 -9.67 -15.87 -5.93
CA LEU A 127 -9.81 -14.78 -6.89
C LEU A 127 -8.74 -14.80 -7.98
N CYS A 128 -7.48 -15.10 -7.62
CA CYS A 128 -6.39 -15.24 -8.59
C CYS A 128 -6.63 -16.40 -9.54
N ASP A 129 -7.16 -17.52 -9.05
CA ASP A 129 -7.51 -18.66 -9.88
C ASP A 129 -8.68 -18.37 -10.83
N ALA A 130 -9.71 -17.69 -10.34
CA ALA A 130 -10.83 -17.25 -11.18
C ALA A 130 -10.35 -16.32 -12.30
N PHE A 131 -9.50 -15.36 -11.98
CA PHE A 131 -8.88 -14.46 -12.95
C PHE A 131 -8.06 -15.24 -13.99
N ARG A 132 -7.19 -16.14 -13.54
CA ARG A 132 -6.38 -16.99 -14.44
C ARG A 132 -7.25 -17.82 -15.39
N GLN A 133 -8.28 -18.48 -14.88
CA GLN A 133 -9.19 -19.28 -15.67
C GLN A 133 -9.92 -18.46 -16.73
N SER A 134 -10.27 -17.20 -16.40
CA SER A 134 -10.93 -16.30 -17.33
C SER A 134 -9.98 -15.80 -18.42
N VAL A 135 -8.78 -15.35 -18.06
CA VAL A 135 -7.79 -14.79 -19.01
C VAL A 135 -7.25 -15.86 -19.96
N THR A 136 -7.12 -17.10 -19.48
CA THR A 136 -6.68 -18.23 -20.33
C THR A 136 -7.80 -18.87 -21.16
N GLY A 137 -9.03 -18.38 -21.03
CA GLY A 137 -10.18 -18.92 -21.76
C GLY A 137 -10.66 -20.31 -21.28
N GLN A 138 -10.21 -20.75 -20.11
CA GLN A 138 -10.66 -22.03 -19.51
C GLN A 138 -12.12 -21.95 -19.03
N LYS A 139 -12.54 -20.78 -18.58
CA LYS A 139 -13.93 -20.47 -18.20
C LYS A 139 -14.30 -19.08 -18.69
N ASP A 140 -15.58 -18.87 -18.97
CA ASP A 140 -16.08 -17.52 -19.13
C ASP A 140 -16.03 -16.76 -17.79
N ILE A 141 -15.91 -15.43 -17.88
CA ILE A 141 -15.69 -14.59 -16.71
C ILE A 141 -16.81 -14.67 -15.69
N ASP A 142 -18.06 -14.74 -16.14
CA ASP A 142 -19.23 -14.81 -15.27
C ASP A 142 -19.27 -16.12 -14.48
N THR A 143 -18.92 -17.23 -15.12
CA THR A 143 -18.83 -18.53 -14.47
C THR A 143 -17.67 -18.59 -13.49
N ALA A 144 -16.50 -18.05 -13.85
CA ALA A 144 -15.34 -18.03 -12.97
C ALA A 144 -15.62 -17.20 -11.71
N LEU A 145 -16.19 -16.02 -11.86
CA LEU A 145 -16.52 -15.14 -10.73
C LEU A 145 -17.62 -15.73 -9.82
N ARG A 146 -18.68 -16.31 -10.39
CA ARG A 146 -19.72 -16.97 -9.58
C ARG A 146 -19.21 -18.15 -8.79
N ASN A 147 -18.27 -18.91 -9.36
CA ASN A 147 -17.66 -20.02 -8.63
C ASN A 147 -16.78 -19.51 -7.49
N ALA A 148 -15.96 -18.50 -7.75
CA ALA A 148 -15.14 -17.84 -6.72
C ALA A 148 -15.99 -17.29 -5.57
N GLN A 149 -17.09 -16.62 -5.89
CA GLN A 149 -18.02 -16.09 -4.90
C GLN A 149 -18.55 -17.18 -3.96
N ARG A 150 -19.03 -18.30 -4.52
CA ARG A 150 -19.54 -19.43 -3.72
C ARG A 150 -18.45 -20.06 -2.86
N GLU A 151 -17.24 -20.18 -3.39
CA GLU A 151 -16.11 -20.76 -2.66
C GLU A 151 -15.70 -19.86 -1.50
N ILE A 152 -15.67 -18.52 -1.69
CA ILE A 152 -15.40 -17.55 -0.63
C ILE A 152 -16.49 -17.57 0.44
N GLU A 153 -17.77 -17.57 0.04
CA GLU A 153 -18.90 -17.66 0.98
C GLU A 153 -18.83 -18.91 1.86
N ALA A 154 -18.35 -20.02 1.30
CA ALA A 154 -18.17 -21.27 2.03
C ALA A 154 -17.02 -21.24 3.05
N LEU A 155 -16.06 -20.31 2.93
CA LEU A 155 -15.01 -20.11 3.94
C LEU A 155 -15.53 -19.40 5.19
N SER A 156 -16.62 -18.66 5.07
CA SER A 156 -17.21 -17.84 6.15
C SER A 156 -18.31 -18.56 6.92
N SER A 157 -18.67 -19.78 6.53
CA SER A 157 -19.72 -20.63 7.13
C SER A 157 -19.11 -21.71 8.02
#